data_32818fea3d81b470b5fd399542fc0249
#
_entry.id   32818fea3d81b470b5fd399542fc0249
#
_cell.length_a   1.000
_cell.length_b   1.000
_cell.length_c   1.000
_cell.angle_alpha   90.00
_cell.angle_beta   90.00
_cell.angle_gamma   90.00
#
_symmetry.space_group_name_H-M   'P 1'
#
loop_
_entity.id
_entity.type
_entity.pdbx_description
1 polymer ?
#
loop_
_entity_poly.entity_id
_entity_poly.type
_entity_poly.pdbx_seq_one_letter_code
_entity_poly.pdbx_strand_id
1 'polypeptide(L)' 'MQTRKRKPASGFRGVYFNKHGRSGFYWISQVTVPGQGQKLVGHFKDPLVAALAYDQAAVKYHGDKAILNFPELT' A
#
# COMPACT_ATOMS: atom_id res chain seq x y z
N MET A 1 21.62 10.51 -7.76
CA MET A 1 21.11 10.19 -7.62
C MET A 1 20.42 9.73 -7.18
N GLN A 2 19.83 9.79 -7.13
CA GLN A 2 19.10 9.32 -6.70
C GLN A 2 18.48 8.70 -6.77
N THR A 3 18.37 8.32 -6.93
CA THR A 3 17.60 7.70 -7.04
C THR A 3 16.86 7.16 -6.45
N ARG A 4 16.66 7.24 -6.32
CA ARG A 4 16.01 6.91 -5.59
C ARG A 4 14.77 6.47 -5.66
N LYS A 5 14.37 6.23 -4.82
CA LYS A 5 13.08 5.64 -4.95
C LYS A 5 12.03 6.68 -5.16
N ARG A 6 11.17 6.48 -6.11
CA ARG A 6 10.04 7.35 -6.31
C ARG A 6 8.89 6.94 -5.43
N LYS A 7 8.11 7.92 -5.00
CA LYS A 7 6.84 7.62 -4.38
C LYS A 7 5.85 7.13 -5.44
N PRO A 8 4.92 6.23 -5.08
CA PRO A 8 3.85 5.86 -6.00
C PRO A 8 3.01 7.07 -6.39
N ALA A 9 2.26 6.97 -7.46
CA ALA A 9 1.40 8.06 -7.92
C ALA A 9 0.43 8.53 -6.85
N SER A 10 0.01 7.63 -5.96
CA SER A 10 -0.89 7.97 -4.86
C SER A 10 -0.22 8.80 -3.78
N GLY A 11 1.11 8.78 -3.72
CA GLY A 11 1.86 9.38 -2.62
C GLY A 11 1.94 8.50 -1.39
N PHE A 12 1.35 7.31 -1.42
CA PHE A 12 1.37 6.39 -0.29
C PHE A 12 2.06 5.09 -0.68
N ARG A 13 2.82 4.54 0.26
CA ARG A 13 3.51 3.28 0.06
C ARG A 13 2.51 2.15 -0.12
N GLY A 14 2.73 1.34 -1.15
CA GLY A 14 1.90 0.16 -1.39
C GLY A 14 0.55 0.44 -2.03
N VAL A 15 0.26 1.70 -2.37
CA VAL A 15 -1.03 2.09 -2.94
C VAL A 15 -0.81 2.56 -4.37
N TYR A 16 -1.58 1.98 -5.30
CA TYR A 16 -1.42 2.24 -6.73
C TYR A 16 -2.76 2.52 -7.38
N PHE A 17 -2.75 3.39 -8.37
CA PHE A 17 -3.94 3.68 -9.15
C PHE A 17 -4.11 2.62 -10.23
N ASN A 18 -5.31 2.06 -10.32
CA ASN A 18 -5.65 1.08 -11.33
C ASN A 18 -6.74 1.65 -12.23
N LYS A 19 -6.36 2.09 -13.42
CA LYS A 19 -7.32 2.72 -14.34
C LYS A 19 -8.39 1.74 -14.82
N HIS A 20 -8.20 0.45 -14.62
CA HIS A 20 -9.18 -0.56 -15.01
C HIS A 20 -10.09 -0.94 -13.85
N GLY A 21 -10.05 -0.20 -12.76
CA GLY A 21 -10.93 -0.42 -11.64
C GLY A 21 -12.39 -0.20 -12.01
N ARG A 22 -13.30 -0.67 -11.16
CA ARG A 22 -14.73 -0.58 -11.41
C ARG A 22 -15.43 0.10 -10.25
N SER A 23 -16.50 0.82 -10.58
CA SER A 23 -17.40 1.40 -9.58
C SER A 23 -16.69 2.31 -8.59
N GLY A 24 -15.64 2.99 -9.03
CA GLY A 24 -14.88 3.88 -8.18
C GLY A 24 -13.79 3.21 -7.37
N PHE A 25 -13.64 1.88 -7.44
CA PHE A 25 -12.59 1.17 -6.73
C PHE A 25 -11.31 1.13 -7.56
N TYR A 26 -10.73 2.31 -7.76
CA TYR A 26 -9.55 2.46 -8.62
C TYR A 26 -8.23 2.38 -7.88
N TRP A 27 -8.24 2.38 -6.55
CA TRP A 27 -7.02 2.35 -5.76
C TRP A 27 -6.80 0.97 -5.20
N ILE A 28 -5.65 0.40 -5.49
CA ILE A 28 -5.31 -0.93 -4.97
C ILE A 28 -4.20 -0.82 -3.96
N SER A 29 -4.22 -1.73 -3.01
CA SER A 29 -3.22 -1.83 -1.98
C SER A 29 -2.55 -3.18 -2.08
N GLN A 30 -1.22 -3.20 -2.08
CA GLN A 30 -0.43 -4.43 -2.16
C GLN A 30 0.68 -4.39 -1.13
N VAL A 31 1.00 -5.54 -0.56
CA VAL A 31 2.08 -5.67 0.40
C VAL A 31 3.02 -6.76 -0.07
N THR A 32 4.32 -6.56 0.15
CA THR A 32 5.32 -7.58 -0.17
C THR A 32 5.47 -8.51 1.02
N VAL A 33 5.24 -9.80 0.78
CA VAL A 33 5.37 -10.81 1.82
C VAL A 33 6.69 -11.55 1.59
N PRO A 34 7.59 -11.57 2.58
CA PRO A 34 8.88 -12.24 2.41
C PRO A 34 8.71 -13.68 1.95
N GLY A 35 9.41 -14.03 0.88
CA GLY A 35 9.35 -15.38 0.34
C GLY A 35 8.15 -15.69 -0.52
N GLN A 36 7.19 -14.77 -0.62
CA GLN A 36 5.96 -15.01 -1.38
C GLN A 36 5.69 -13.96 -2.44
N GLY A 37 6.42 -12.84 -2.40
CA GLY A 37 6.21 -11.77 -3.37
C GLY A 37 5.09 -10.84 -2.94
N GLN A 38 4.50 -10.17 -3.92
CA GLN A 38 3.45 -9.19 -3.63
C GLN A 38 2.11 -9.86 -3.45
N LYS A 39 1.36 -9.35 -2.48
CA LYS A 39 0.04 -9.88 -2.17
C LYS A 39 -0.96 -8.74 -2.19
N LEU A 40 -2.07 -8.94 -2.85
CA LEU A 40 -3.13 -7.94 -2.91
C LEU A 40 -3.81 -7.82 -1.56
N VAL A 41 -3.91 -6.58 -1.07
CA VAL A 41 -4.65 -6.30 0.16
C VAL A 41 -6.11 -6.02 -0.14
N GLY A 42 -6.37 -5.23 -1.18
CA GLY A 42 -7.74 -4.95 -1.56
C GLY A 42 -7.86 -3.85 -2.58
N HIS A 43 -9.10 -3.52 -2.92
CA HIS A 43 -9.46 -2.44 -3.82
C HIS A 43 -10.26 -1.40 -3.04
N PHE A 44 -9.99 -0.12 -3.28
CA PHE A 44 -10.58 0.95 -2.49
C PHE A 44 -10.94 2.12 -3.37
N LYS A 45 -11.91 2.90 -2.91
CA LYS A 45 -12.32 4.12 -3.61
C LYS A 45 -11.44 5.30 -3.27
N ASP A 46 -10.80 5.26 -2.11
CA ASP A 46 -10.02 6.37 -1.58
C ASP A 46 -8.58 5.89 -1.32
N PRO A 47 -7.58 6.60 -1.87
CA PRO A 47 -6.19 6.19 -1.63
C PRO A 47 -5.80 6.23 -0.16
N LEU A 48 -6.41 7.13 0.63
CA LEU A 48 -6.14 7.18 2.06
C LEU A 48 -6.56 5.88 2.75
N VAL A 49 -7.75 5.39 2.40
CA VAL A 49 -8.25 4.13 2.97
C VAL A 49 -7.35 2.97 2.53
N ALA A 50 -6.93 2.98 1.27
CA ALA A 50 -6.02 1.96 0.78
C ALA A 50 -4.70 1.97 1.55
N ALA A 51 -4.20 3.18 1.89
CA ALA A 51 -2.96 3.31 2.63
C ALA A 51 -3.09 2.77 4.06
N LEU A 52 -4.24 3.03 4.69
CA LEU A 52 -4.49 2.50 6.03
C LEU A 52 -4.55 0.97 6.01
N ALA A 53 -5.19 0.42 4.97
CA ALA A 53 -5.25 -1.03 4.81
C ALA A 53 -3.87 -1.62 4.59
N TYR A 54 -3.03 -0.92 3.81
CA TYR A 54 -1.65 -1.36 3.60
C TYR A 54 -0.90 -1.42 4.93
N ASP A 55 -1.06 -0.36 5.75
CA ASP A 55 -0.34 -0.31 7.01
C ASP A 55 -0.70 -1.49 7.91
N GLN A 56 -1.98 -1.84 7.97
CA GLN A 56 -2.40 -2.98 8.77
C GLN A 56 -1.80 -4.28 8.25
N ALA A 57 -1.79 -4.46 6.94
CA ALA A 57 -1.19 -5.65 6.33
C ALA A 57 0.31 -5.68 6.57
N ALA A 58 0.97 -4.52 6.48
CA ALA A 58 2.41 -4.45 6.69
C ALA A 58 2.78 -4.90 8.10
N VAL A 59 2.02 -4.46 9.10
CA VAL A 59 2.25 -4.89 10.47
C VAL A 59 2.07 -6.40 10.60
N LYS A 60 1.05 -6.92 9.93
CA LYS A 60 0.78 -8.36 9.98
C LYS A 60 1.94 -9.19 9.44
N TYR A 61 2.53 -8.76 8.33
CA TYR A 61 3.55 -9.55 7.65
C TYR A 61 4.98 -9.18 8.02
N HIS A 62 5.21 -7.96 8.47
CA HIS A 62 6.57 -7.48 8.77
C HIS A 62 6.80 -7.16 10.22
N GLY A 63 5.74 -7.04 11.02
CA GLY A 63 5.88 -6.76 12.44
C GLY A 63 6.61 -5.45 12.69
N ASP A 64 7.61 -5.51 13.55
CA ASP A 64 8.37 -4.32 13.94
C ASP A 64 9.15 -3.70 12.79
N LYS A 65 9.35 -4.44 11.72
CA LYS A 65 10.10 -3.94 10.57
C LYS A 65 9.22 -3.27 9.54
N ALA A 66 7.92 -3.21 9.78
CA ALA A 66 7.00 -2.60 8.84
C ALA A 66 7.29 -1.12 8.70
N ILE A 67 7.26 -0.64 7.45
CA ILE A 67 7.39 0.78 7.16
C ILE A 67 6.01 1.28 6.79
N LEU A 68 5.45 2.12 7.63
CA LEU A 68 4.05 2.49 7.55
C LEU A 68 3.87 3.86 6.93
N ASN A 69 2.71 4.08 6.30
CA ASN A 69 2.33 5.41 5.82
C ASN A 69 1.97 6.32 6.99
N PHE A 70 1.37 5.76 8.02
CA PHE A 70 0.90 6.52 9.17
C PHE A 70 1.38 5.87 10.46
N PRO A 71 2.68 5.95 10.75
CA PRO A 71 3.19 5.27 11.95
C PRO A 71 2.57 5.75 13.25
N GLU A 72 2.10 6.99 13.27
CA GLU A 72 1.50 7.54 14.48
C GLU A 72 0.13 6.96 14.78
N LEU A 73 -0.48 6.30 13.82
CA LEU A 73 -1.82 5.73 14.00
C LEU A 73 -1.79 4.26 14.41
N THR A 74 -0.61 3.68 14.52
CA THR A 74 -0.50 2.26 14.84
C THR A 74 0.40 1.96 16.04
#